data_2ad5d67c88fbc94acb5aae371bcdf206
#
_entry.id   2ad5d67c88fbc94acb5aae371bcdf206
#
_cell.length_a   1.000
_cell.length_b   1.000
_cell.length_c   1.000
_cell.angle_alpha   90.00
_cell.angle_beta   90.00
_cell.angle_gamma   90.00
#
_symmetry.space_group_name_H-M   'P 1'
#
loop_
_entity.id
_entity.type
_entity.pdbx_description
1 polymer ?
#
loop_
_entity_poly.entity_id
_entity_poly.type
_entity_poly.pdbx_seq_one_letter_code
_entity_poly.pdbx_strand_id
1 'polypeptide(L)'
;MLEFLLLAMAAASGPAPANQPVGALDLQRYTGRWHEIAHLPMFFQRQCVGDVTATYTPQPDGNIEVRNACRTKSGSMSESVGVARPVPGQPGALKVRFAPAWLGWVPGIWADYWVIELDPDYRWAVVGSPSKKYLWVLSRTPAMDRASFEAIRARSAERGYPVDKLVMMGDLRDGAAPAMPPARTAR
;
A
#
# COMPACT_ATOMS: atom_id res chain seq x y z
N MET A 1 -18.76 40.99 -37.04
CA MET A 1 -18.89 39.55 -36.77
C MET A 1 -17.50 39.07 -36.36
N LEU A 2 -17.31 38.86 -35.06
CA LEU A 2 -16.03 38.38 -34.49
C LEU A 2 -16.25 36.90 -34.17
N GLU A 3 -15.63 36.01 -34.93
CA GLU A 3 -15.64 34.57 -34.64
C GLU A 3 -14.62 34.27 -33.53
N PHE A 4 -15.09 33.84 -32.36
CA PHE A 4 -14.26 33.32 -31.30
C PHE A 4 -13.87 31.85 -31.62
N LEU A 5 -12.63 31.65 -32.01
CA LEU A 5 -12.03 30.33 -32.17
C LEU A 5 -11.77 29.77 -30.76
N LEU A 6 -12.64 28.84 -30.30
CA LEU A 6 -12.40 28.04 -29.10
C LEU A 6 -11.32 26.98 -29.40
N LEU A 7 -10.10 27.26 -28.98
CA LEU A 7 -8.99 26.28 -29.02
C LEU A 7 -9.21 25.26 -27.89
N ALA A 8 -9.75 24.10 -28.23
CA ALA A 8 -9.84 22.96 -27.28
C ALA A 8 -8.42 22.43 -27.04
N MET A 9 -7.85 22.72 -25.86
CA MET A 9 -6.63 22.07 -25.39
C MET A 9 -6.96 20.60 -25.10
N ALA A 10 -6.61 19.70 -26.01
CA ALA A 10 -6.56 18.28 -25.73
C ALA A 10 -5.44 18.04 -24.70
N ALA A 11 -5.83 17.67 -23.49
CA ALA A 11 -4.88 17.18 -22.49
C ALA A 11 -4.22 15.91 -23.05
N ALA A 12 -2.95 16.00 -23.39
CA ALA A 12 -2.17 14.82 -23.80
C ALA A 12 -2.08 13.87 -22.61
N SER A 13 -2.87 12.82 -22.64
CA SER A 13 -2.75 11.71 -21.69
C SER A 13 -1.39 11.04 -21.93
N GLY A 14 -0.44 11.22 -21.02
CA GLY A 14 0.82 10.48 -21.04
C GLY A 14 0.55 8.95 -20.99
N PRO A 15 1.53 8.12 -21.33
CA PRO A 15 1.37 6.68 -21.25
C PRO A 15 0.97 6.27 -19.83
N ALA A 16 0.02 5.33 -19.72
CA ALA A 16 -0.46 4.82 -18.43
C ALA A 16 0.72 4.30 -17.59
N PRO A 17 0.74 4.56 -16.27
CA PRO A 17 1.83 4.11 -15.42
C PRO A 17 1.94 2.59 -15.42
N ALA A 18 3.17 2.08 -15.59
CA ALA A 18 3.41 0.65 -15.59
C ALA A 18 3.12 0.04 -14.21
N ASN A 19 2.56 -1.19 -14.19
CA ASN A 19 2.43 -1.96 -12.95
C ASN A 19 3.76 -2.62 -12.61
N GLN A 20 4.62 -1.91 -11.92
CA GLN A 20 5.96 -2.34 -11.52
C GLN A 20 6.32 -1.75 -10.15
N PRO A 21 7.26 -2.39 -9.42
CA PRO A 21 7.77 -1.83 -8.16
C PRO A 21 8.44 -0.48 -8.38
N VAL A 22 8.39 0.40 -7.37
CA VAL A 22 9.15 1.66 -7.39
C VAL A 22 10.66 1.40 -7.52
N GLY A 23 11.35 2.24 -8.26
CA GLY A 23 12.79 2.11 -8.52
C GLY A 23 13.68 2.43 -7.32
N ALA A 24 13.12 3.05 -6.26
CA ALA A 24 13.82 3.34 -5.01
C ALA A 24 12.87 3.12 -3.83
N LEU A 25 13.37 2.45 -2.79
CA LEU A 25 12.67 2.24 -1.53
C LEU A 25 13.72 2.21 -0.40
N ASP A 26 13.66 3.21 0.46
CA ASP A 26 14.40 3.20 1.73
C ASP A 26 13.60 2.38 2.74
N LEU A 27 14.07 1.17 3.01
CA LEU A 27 13.41 0.24 3.93
C LEU A 27 13.36 0.77 5.36
N GLN A 28 14.34 1.56 5.81
CA GLN A 28 14.31 2.14 7.16
C GLN A 28 13.17 3.14 7.31
N ARG A 29 12.95 3.99 6.29
CA ARG A 29 11.80 4.91 6.27
C ARG A 29 10.47 4.17 6.07
N TYR A 30 10.49 3.04 5.36
CA TYR A 30 9.28 2.24 5.09
C TYR A 30 8.82 1.44 6.30
N THR A 31 9.72 1.04 7.20
CA THR A 31 9.40 0.28 8.41
C THR A 31 8.51 1.04 9.39
N GLY A 32 8.07 0.36 10.46
CA GLY A 32 7.09 0.88 11.41
C GLY A 32 5.65 0.57 11.02
N ARG A 33 4.71 1.30 11.63
CA ARG A 33 3.27 1.04 11.48
C ARG A 33 2.69 1.76 10.27
N TRP A 34 1.82 1.04 9.56
CA TRP A 34 0.93 1.54 8.52
C TRP A 34 -0.51 1.19 8.85
N HIS A 35 -1.44 2.08 8.54
CA HIS A 35 -2.87 1.86 8.59
C HIS A 35 -3.38 1.56 7.18
N GLU A 36 -4.22 0.57 7.06
CA GLU A 36 -4.86 0.27 5.79
C GLU A 36 -6.05 1.19 5.58
N ILE A 37 -6.05 1.91 4.47
CA ILE A 37 -7.14 2.81 4.06
C ILE A 37 -8.13 2.06 3.19
N ALA A 38 -7.62 1.23 2.26
CA ALA A 38 -8.45 0.42 1.38
C ALA A 38 -7.68 -0.79 0.85
N HIS A 39 -8.42 -1.82 0.44
CA HIS A 39 -7.86 -2.99 -0.23
C HIS A 39 -8.82 -3.58 -1.26
N LEU A 40 -8.31 -4.37 -2.22
CA LEU A 40 -9.15 -5.26 -3.03
C LEU A 40 -9.63 -6.45 -2.19
N PRO A 41 -10.83 -7.01 -2.44
CA PRO A 41 -11.36 -8.15 -1.70
C PRO A 41 -10.42 -9.35 -1.72
N MET A 42 -10.11 -9.90 -0.53
CA MET A 42 -9.23 -11.06 -0.34
C MET A 42 -9.84 -12.03 0.65
N PHE A 43 -9.69 -13.34 0.39
CA PHE A 43 -10.31 -14.37 1.24
C PHE A 43 -9.74 -14.39 2.66
N PHE A 44 -8.44 -14.12 2.82
CA PHE A 44 -7.74 -14.17 4.11
C PHE A 44 -7.99 -12.96 5.00
N GLN A 45 -8.61 -11.89 4.48
CA GLN A 45 -8.92 -10.67 5.22
C GLN A 45 -10.42 -10.48 5.48
N ARG A 46 -11.26 -11.45 5.11
CA ARG A 46 -12.74 -11.37 5.23
C ARG A 46 -13.25 -11.22 6.67
N GLN A 47 -12.46 -11.62 7.65
CA GLN A 47 -12.80 -11.47 9.07
C GLN A 47 -12.58 -10.05 9.59
N CYS A 48 -11.75 -9.25 8.93
CA CYS A 48 -11.40 -7.90 9.33
C CYS A 48 -12.52 -6.92 9.00
N VAL A 49 -12.92 -6.10 9.98
CA VAL A 49 -13.98 -5.08 9.83
C VAL A 49 -13.49 -3.67 10.16
N GLY A 50 -12.24 -3.51 10.57
CA GLY A 50 -11.65 -2.20 10.86
C GLY A 50 -10.34 -2.32 11.63
N ASP A 51 -9.74 -1.17 11.92
CA ASP A 51 -8.48 -1.02 12.66
C ASP A 51 -7.34 -1.87 12.04
N VAL A 52 -7.35 -1.97 10.71
CA VAL A 52 -6.37 -2.81 10.00
C VAL A 52 -5.03 -2.10 9.96
N THR A 53 -4.01 -2.78 10.47
CA THR A 53 -2.63 -2.25 10.48
C THR A 53 -1.64 -3.31 10.01
N ALA A 54 -0.54 -2.83 9.42
CA ALA A 54 0.65 -3.60 9.12
C ALA A 54 1.86 -2.94 9.78
N THR A 55 2.59 -3.69 10.60
CA THR A 55 3.82 -3.20 11.24
C THR A 55 5.01 -3.98 10.69
N TYR A 56 5.99 -3.26 10.19
CA TYR A 56 7.21 -3.81 9.60
C TYR A 56 8.39 -3.54 10.53
N THR A 57 9.08 -4.60 10.97
CA THR A 57 10.22 -4.52 11.89
C THR A 57 11.44 -5.17 11.25
N PRO A 58 12.53 -4.42 11.01
CA PRO A 58 13.77 -4.99 10.48
C PRO A 58 14.32 -6.07 11.41
N GLN A 59 14.86 -7.13 10.83
CA GLN A 59 15.49 -8.22 11.56
C GLN A 59 17.01 -8.23 11.29
N PRO A 60 17.83 -8.74 12.22
CA PRO A 60 19.29 -8.80 12.07
C PRO A 60 19.77 -9.59 10.84
N ASP A 61 18.96 -10.53 10.35
CA ASP A 61 19.25 -11.37 9.19
C ASP A 61 18.94 -10.69 7.83
N GLY A 62 18.54 -9.40 7.85
CA GLY A 62 18.16 -8.64 6.66
C GLY A 62 16.73 -8.86 6.18
N ASN A 63 15.97 -9.73 6.85
CA ASN A 63 14.53 -9.88 6.64
C ASN A 63 13.75 -8.79 7.39
N ILE A 64 12.44 -8.76 7.18
CA ILE A 64 11.51 -7.84 7.85
C ILE A 64 10.39 -8.69 8.46
N GLU A 65 10.19 -8.61 9.77
CA GLU A 65 8.97 -9.12 10.39
C GLU A 65 7.79 -8.27 9.93
N VAL A 66 6.71 -8.94 9.53
CA VAL A 66 5.45 -8.29 9.14
C VAL A 66 4.37 -8.75 10.11
N ARG A 67 3.86 -7.84 10.92
CA ARG A 67 2.76 -8.08 11.85
C ARG A 67 1.52 -7.35 11.35
N ASN A 68 0.55 -8.11 10.85
CA ASN A 68 -0.76 -7.60 10.49
C ASN A 68 -1.72 -7.78 11.64
N ALA A 69 -2.53 -6.77 11.95
CA ALA A 69 -3.56 -6.83 12.96
C ALA A 69 -4.84 -6.18 12.44
N CYS A 70 -5.99 -6.70 12.88
CA CYS A 70 -7.28 -6.09 12.56
C CYS A 70 -8.34 -6.41 13.63
N ARG A 71 -9.35 -5.56 13.74
CA ARG A 71 -10.55 -5.85 14.51
C ARG A 71 -11.48 -6.73 13.70
N THR A 72 -11.91 -7.85 14.33
CA THR A 72 -12.83 -8.82 13.72
C THR A 72 -14.29 -8.47 13.99
N LYS A 73 -15.21 -9.17 13.32
CA LYS A 73 -16.67 -9.04 13.53
C LYS A 73 -17.10 -9.31 14.97
N SER A 74 -16.36 -10.15 15.72
CA SER A 74 -16.61 -10.41 17.13
C SER A 74 -16.14 -9.30 18.07
N GLY A 75 -15.48 -8.25 17.54
CA GLY A 75 -14.88 -7.17 18.31
C GLY A 75 -13.48 -7.47 18.84
N SER A 76 -12.99 -8.69 18.70
CA SER A 76 -11.64 -9.09 19.11
C SER A 76 -10.58 -8.65 18.08
N MET A 77 -9.33 -8.48 18.54
CA MET A 77 -8.19 -8.29 17.65
C MET A 77 -7.71 -9.64 17.13
N SER A 78 -7.44 -9.70 15.83
CA SER A 78 -6.78 -10.84 15.18
C SER A 78 -5.41 -10.37 14.69
N GLU A 79 -4.39 -11.19 14.92
CA GLU A 79 -3.03 -10.92 14.45
C GLU A 79 -2.50 -12.05 13.58
N SER A 80 -1.64 -11.70 12.64
CA SER A 80 -0.87 -12.64 11.83
C SER A 80 0.55 -12.11 11.68
N VAL A 81 1.53 -12.98 11.98
CA VAL A 81 2.95 -12.64 11.88
C VAL A 81 3.57 -13.40 10.72
N GLY A 82 4.25 -12.67 9.87
CA GLY A 82 4.94 -13.18 8.70
C GLY A 82 6.34 -12.60 8.56
N VAL A 83 6.98 -12.97 7.47
CA VAL A 83 8.31 -12.49 7.09
C VAL A 83 8.26 -11.94 5.68
N ALA A 84 8.86 -10.77 5.47
CA ALA A 84 9.15 -10.24 4.16
C ALA A 84 10.68 -10.24 3.93
N ARG A 85 11.08 -10.49 2.68
CA ARG A 85 12.48 -10.39 2.24
C ARG A 85 12.57 -9.50 1.01
N PRO A 86 13.56 -8.59 0.94
CA PRO A 86 13.80 -7.80 -0.26
C PRO A 86 14.17 -8.69 -1.45
N VAL A 87 13.76 -8.27 -2.65
CA VAL A 87 14.17 -8.93 -3.90
C VAL A 87 15.43 -8.22 -4.40
N PRO A 88 16.56 -8.93 -4.57
CA PRO A 88 17.79 -8.33 -5.07
C PRO A 88 17.59 -7.61 -6.41
N GLY A 89 18.10 -6.39 -6.53
CA GLY A 89 18.00 -5.58 -7.75
C GLY A 89 16.64 -4.95 -8.02
N GLN A 90 15.65 -5.12 -7.13
CA GLN A 90 14.31 -4.53 -7.24
C GLN A 90 13.89 -3.86 -5.92
N PRO A 91 14.31 -2.62 -5.65
CA PRO A 91 14.14 -1.98 -4.33
C PRO A 91 12.70 -1.98 -3.82
N GLY A 92 11.72 -1.73 -4.68
CA GLY A 92 10.29 -1.72 -4.31
C GLY A 92 9.63 -3.09 -4.24
N ALA A 93 10.36 -4.19 -4.52
CA ALA A 93 9.80 -5.54 -4.51
C ALA A 93 10.24 -6.32 -3.27
N LEU A 94 9.26 -6.94 -2.61
CA LEU A 94 9.47 -7.88 -1.52
C LEU A 94 8.74 -9.20 -1.84
N LYS A 95 9.19 -10.28 -1.19
CA LYS A 95 8.45 -11.54 -1.09
C LYS A 95 7.99 -11.69 0.35
N VAL A 96 6.70 -11.97 0.55
CA VAL A 96 6.11 -12.13 1.89
C VAL A 96 5.58 -13.54 2.12
N ARG A 97 5.69 -14.03 3.35
CA ARG A 97 5.19 -15.33 3.76
C ARG A 97 4.62 -15.24 5.16
N PHE A 98 3.42 -15.77 5.35
CA PHE A 98 2.74 -15.89 6.66
C PHE A 98 2.66 -17.33 7.15
N ALA A 99 3.28 -18.27 6.44
CA ALA A 99 3.38 -19.66 6.86
C ALA A 99 4.62 -19.91 7.73
N PRO A 100 4.63 -20.97 8.56
CA PRO A 100 5.79 -21.35 9.37
C PRO A 100 7.07 -21.50 8.56
N ALA A 101 8.22 -21.25 9.20
CA ALA A 101 9.53 -21.23 8.53
C ALA A 101 9.87 -22.55 7.83
N TRP A 102 9.49 -23.69 8.43
CA TRP A 102 9.76 -25.02 7.87
C TRP A 102 9.02 -25.32 6.56
N LEU A 103 7.99 -24.53 6.21
CA LEU A 103 7.32 -24.61 4.91
C LEU A 103 7.95 -23.69 3.84
N GLY A 104 9.02 -22.98 4.18
CA GLY A 104 9.63 -21.98 3.27
C GLY A 104 10.14 -22.50 1.94
N TRP A 105 10.33 -23.82 1.81
CA TRP A 105 10.74 -24.52 0.58
C TRP A 105 9.56 -24.85 -0.34
N VAL A 106 8.32 -24.75 0.15
CA VAL A 106 7.12 -25.09 -0.63
C VAL A 106 6.91 -24.06 -1.74
N PRO A 107 6.81 -24.45 -3.01
CA PRO A 107 6.51 -23.54 -4.12
C PRO A 107 5.21 -22.78 -3.88
N GLY A 108 5.21 -21.46 -4.16
CA GLY A 108 4.01 -20.62 -4.04
C GLY A 108 3.67 -20.15 -2.64
N ILE A 109 4.47 -20.51 -1.61
CA ILE A 109 4.24 -20.03 -0.24
C ILE A 109 4.67 -18.57 -0.04
N TRP A 110 5.55 -18.07 -0.92
CA TRP A 110 5.99 -16.68 -0.97
C TRP A 110 5.13 -15.91 -1.97
N ALA A 111 4.44 -14.90 -1.48
CA ALA A 111 3.64 -14.00 -2.30
C ALA A 111 4.44 -12.75 -2.70
N ASP A 112 4.14 -12.22 -3.89
CA ASP A 112 4.68 -10.95 -4.33
C ASP A 112 4.05 -9.81 -3.53
N TYR A 113 4.90 -8.88 -3.10
CA TYR A 113 4.55 -7.66 -2.43
C TYR A 113 5.34 -6.53 -3.09
N TRP A 114 4.69 -5.77 -3.97
CA TRP A 114 5.29 -4.69 -4.70
C TRP A 114 4.80 -3.34 -4.17
N VAL A 115 5.69 -2.51 -3.69
CA VAL A 115 5.39 -1.09 -3.50
C VAL A 115 5.38 -0.46 -4.89
N ILE A 116 4.19 -0.21 -5.44
CA ILE A 116 4.01 0.27 -6.81
C ILE A 116 3.87 1.80 -6.88
N GLU A 117 3.62 2.42 -5.73
CA GLU A 117 3.59 3.87 -5.59
C GLU A 117 3.90 4.24 -4.14
N LEU A 118 4.60 5.34 -3.95
CA LEU A 118 5.06 5.79 -2.63
C LEU A 118 5.10 7.31 -2.58
N ASP A 119 4.57 7.89 -1.52
CA ASP A 119 4.71 9.30 -1.22
C ASP A 119 6.18 9.66 -0.95
N PRO A 120 6.74 10.74 -1.49
CA PRO A 120 8.14 11.14 -1.26
C PRO A 120 8.50 11.28 0.22
N ASP A 121 7.53 11.67 1.06
CA ASP A 121 7.69 11.78 2.50
C ASP A 121 7.28 10.51 3.26
N TYR A 122 6.96 9.42 2.55
CA TYR A 122 6.51 8.14 3.13
C TYR A 122 5.24 8.25 3.99
N ARG A 123 4.35 9.18 3.68
CA ARG A 123 3.07 9.35 4.38
C ARG A 123 2.03 8.30 3.96
N TRP A 124 2.10 7.86 2.69
CA TRP A 124 1.26 6.80 2.15
C TRP A 124 2.03 5.92 1.16
N ALA A 125 1.54 4.72 0.95
CA ALA A 125 2.08 3.78 -0.01
C ALA A 125 0.95 2.99 -0.68
N VAL A 126 1.16 2.59 -1.93
CA VAL A 126 0.30 1.66 -2.64
C VAL A 126 1.06 0.37 -2.87
N VAL A 127 0.50 -0.72 -2.40
CA VAL A 127 1.07 -2.05 -2.52
C VAL A 127 0.23 -2.86 -3.48
N GLY A 128 0.89 -3.50 -4.42
CA GLY A 128 0.25 -4.33 -5.43
C GLY A 128 0.96 -5.65 -5.67
N SER A 129 0.60 -6.30 -6.77
CA SER A 129 1.20 -7.56 -7.20
C SER A 129 1.28 -7.63 -8.73
N PRO A 130 2.15 -8.49 -9.31
CA PRO A 130 2.22 -8.72 -10.75
C PRO A 130 0.88 -9.14 -11.35
N SER A 131 0.13 -9.95 -10.61
CA SER A 131 -1.17 -10.49 -11.05
C SER A 131 -2.32 -9.48 -10.98
N LYS A 132 -2.10 -8.31 -10.35
CA LYS A 132 -3.11 -7.27 -10.08
C LYS A 132 -4.32 -7.75 -9.25
N LYS A 133 -4.22 -8.94 -8.65
CA LYS A 133 -5.27 -9.51 -7.79
C LYS A 133 -5.28 -8.89 -6.39
N TYR A 134 -4.18 -8.30 -5.97
CA TYR A 134 -3.98 -7.73 -4.65
C TYR A 134 -3.59 -6.26 -4.78
N LEU A 135 -4.26 -5.42 -4.03
CA LEU A 135 -3.96 -4.00 -3.91
C LEU A 135 -4.31 -3.54 -2.50
N TRP A 136 -3.42 -2.78 -1.88
CA TRP A 136 -3.63 -2.09 -0.62
C TRP A 136 -3.22 -0.63 -0.75
N VAL A 137 -4.01 0.26 -0.19
CA VAL A 137 -3.66 1.66 0.03
C VAL A 137 -3.35 1.81 1.51
N LEU A 138 -2.12 2.16 1.82
CA LEU A 138 -1.60 2.28 3.18
C LEU A 138 -1.32 3.75 3.52
N SER A 139 -1.53 4.13 4.78
CA SER A 139 -1.23 5.46 5.29
C SER A 139 -0.54 5.39 6.66
N ARG A 140 0.28 6.39 6.99
CA ARG A 140 0.85 6.54 8.34
C ARG A 140 -0.17 6.96 9.39
N THR A 141 -1.32 7.45 8.95
CA THR A 141 -2.44 7.82 9.82
C THR A 141 -3.68 6.99 9.47
N PRO A 142 -4.61 6.77 10.44
CA PRO A 142 -5.82 5.99 10.20
C PRO A 142 -6.81 6.63 9.22
N ALA A 143 -6.54 7.88 8.82
CA ALA A 143 -7.32 8.60 7.83
C ALA A 143 -6.40 9.21 6.77
N MET A 144 -6.90 9.30 5.53
CA MET A 144 -6.20 9.86 4.38
C MET A 144 -6.98 11.06 3.80
N ASP A 145 -6.26 12.01 3.20
CA ASP A 145 -6.87 13.06 2.41
C ASP A 145 -7.61 12.46 1.21
N ARG A 146 -8.88 12.88 1.00
CA ARG A 146 -9.75 12.37 -0.06
C ARG A 146 -9.17 12.61 -1.46
N ALA A 147 -8.62 13.80 -1.71
CA ALA A 147 -8.05 14.11 -3.02
C ALA A 147 -6.85 13.22 -3.34
N SER A 148 -5.99 12.96 -2.33
CA SER A 148 -4.87 12.02 -2.43
C SER A 148 -5.34 10.59 -2.72
N PHE A 149 -6.38 10.12 -2.01
CA PHE A 149 -6.97 8.80 -2.24
C PHE A 149 -7.54 8.65 -3.65
N GLU A 150 -8.33 9.63 -4.12
CA GLU A 150 -8.92 9.58 -5.46
C GLU A 150 -7.86 9.62 -6.57
N ALA A 151 -6.79 10.39 -6.38
CA ALA A 151 -5.66 10.38 -7.29
C ALA A 151 -4.93 9.02 -7.33
N ILE A 152 -4.72 8.38 -6.17
CA ILE A 152 -4.18 7.01 -6.06
C ILE A 152 -5.10 6.02 -6.78
N ARG A 153 -6.42 6.11 -6.53
CA ARG A 153 -7.43 5.25 -7.15
C ARG A 153 -7.41 5.35 -8.67
N ALA A 154 -7.36 6.58 -9.20
CA ALA A 154 -7.28 6.82 -10.65
C ALA A 154 -6.02 6.18 -11.27
N ARG A 155 -4.84 6.44 -10.70
CA ARG A 155 -3.58 5.85 -11.19
C ARG A 155 -3.54 4.32 -11.04
N SER A 156 -4.19 3.77 -10.02
CA SER A 156 -4.32 2.31 -9.86
C SER A 156 -5.24 1.71 -10.93
N ALA A 157 -6.31 2.41 -11.31
CA ALA A 157 -7.16 2.01 -12.44
C ALA A 157 -6.38 2.00 -13.76
N GLU A 158 -5.58 3.04 -14.02
CA GLU A 158 -4.70 3.11 -15.20
C GLU A 158 -3.69 1.96 -15.25
N ARG A 159 -3.19 1.48 -14.09
CA ARG A 159 -2.35 0.28 -13.98
C ARG A 159 -3.13 -1.03 -14.21
N GLY A 160 -4.45 -0.96 -14.33
CA GLY A 160 -5.35 -2.09 -14.61
C GLY A 160 -5.83 -2.83 -13.36
N TYR A 161 -5.86 -2.19 -12.19
CA TYR A 161 -6.51 -2.75 -11.01
C TYR A 161 -8.02 -2.50 -11.03
N PRO A 162 -8.86 -3.44 -10.54
CA PRO A 162 -10.32 -3.29 -10.49
C PRO A 162 -10.73 -2.42 -9.28
N VAL A 163 -10.43 -1.11 -9.34
CA VAL A 163 -10.58 -0.16 -8.23
C VAL A 163 -12.03 0.12 -7.82
N ASP A 164 -13.01 -0.26 -8.65
CA ASP A 164 -14.42 -0.28 -8.33
C ASP A 164 -14.78 -1.26 -7.22
N LYS A 165 -13.92 -2.25 -6.98
CA LYS A 165 -14.07 -3.29 -5.94
C LYS A 165 -13.34 -2.96 -4.64
N LEU A 166 -12.73 -1.78 -4.52
CA LEU A 166 -12.02 -1.41 -3.28
C LEU A 166 -12.97 -1.40 -2.08
N VAL A 167 -12.51 -2.05 -1.00
CA VAL A 167 -13.15 -2.06 0.32
C VAL A 167 -12.43 -1.05 1.18
N MET A 168 -13.18 -0.12 1.78
CA MET A 168 -12.62 0.90 2.67
C MET A 168 -12.45 0.34 4.09
N MET A 169 -11.30 0.60 4.71
CA MET A 169 -10.96 0.22 6.09
C MET A 169 -10.59 1.42 6.95
N GLY A 170 -10.09 2.49 6.34
CA GLY A 170 -9.79 3.76 6.99
C GLY A 170 -10.73 4.87 6.56
N ASP A 171 -10.57 6.04 7.15
CA ASP A 171 -11.39 7.21 6.89
C ASP A 171 -10.80 8.10 5.78
N LEU A 172 -11.68 8.79 5.05
CA LEU A 172 -11.27 9.86 4.15
C LEU A 172 -11.69 11.21 4.76
N ARG A 173 -10.76 12.17 4.73
CA ARG A 173 -11.00 13.54 5.21
C ARG A 173 -10.96 14.52 4.05
N ASP A 174 -11.83 15.50 4.07
CA ASP A 174 -11.79 16.62 3.16
C ASP A 174 -10.85 17.70 3.74
N GLY A 175 -9.88 18.17 2.95
CA GLY A 175 -8.85 19.13 3.34
C GLY A 175 -7.46 18.54 3.52
N ALA A 176 -6.42 19.38 3.47
CA ALA A 176 -5.02 18.94 3.56
C ALA A 176 -4.78 18.14 4.84
N ALA A 177 -4.13 17.00 4.71
CA ALA A 177 -3.69 16.21 5.86
C ALA A 177 -2.86 17.10 6.80
N PRO A 178 -3.08 17.04 8.13
CA PRO A 178 -2.23 17.75 9.07
C PRO A 178 -0.78 17.32 8.85
N ALA A 179 0.13 18.29 8.76
CA ALA A 179 1.56 18.02 8.66
C ALA A 179 1.95 17.06 9.80
N MET A 180 2.63 15.96 9.48
CA MET A 180 3.15 15.07 10.51
C MET A 180 4.10 15.86 11.40
N PRO A 181 4.00 15.69 12.75
CA PRO A 181 5.00 16.27 13.64
C PRO A 181 6.39 15.74 13.25
N PRO A 182 7.44 16.57 13.32
CA PRO A 182 8.78 16.15 13.01
C PRO A 182 9.16 14.93 13.85
N ALA A 183 9.83 13.96 13.24
CA ALA A 183 10.32 12.78 13.92
C ALA A 183 11.15 13.24 15.14
N ARG A 184 10.77 12.78 16.34
CA ARG A 184 11.57 13.02 17.54
C ARG A 184 12.92 12.34 17.33
N THR A 185 13.95 13.14 17.13
CA THR A 185 15.33 12.68 17.23
C THR A 185 15.52 12.19 18.67
N ALA A 186 15.66 10.88 18.84
CA ALA A 186 16.11 10.32 20.10
C ALA A 186 17.53 10.83 20.35
N ARG A 187 17.72 11.51 21.47
CA ARG A 187 19.04 11.84 22.03
C ARG A 187 19.61 10.60 22.73
#